data_6785135e7e41139979036b2a13585f43
#
_entry.id   6785135e7e41139979036b2a13585f43
#
_cell.length_a   1.000
_cell.length_b   1.000
_cell.length_c   1.000
_cell.angle_alpha   90.00
_cell.angle_beta   90.00
_cell.angle_gamma   90.00
#
_symmetry.space_group_name_H-M   'P 1'
#
loop_
_entity.id
_entity.type
_entity.pdbx_description
1 polymer ?
#
loop_
_entity_poly.entity_id
_entity_poly.type
_entity_poly.pdbx_seq_one_letter_code
_entity_poly.pdbx_strand_id
1 'polypeptide(L)'
;MLFDGKAPTGLAGLTAIPLVDVGGSLCGILAVENPTRGEGRCSMLRSVSYSFSMLCQNLCGYITVIAKGEIDALTGLFNRNRFEHDLPGLSGAYADSLACVYIDTNGLRETNNTHGHHAGDKLLRDTAGEIQRWFKGAYSYRIGGDEFVLFIPDMPREAVLHLCKSLESSLISKDIYISVGMHWSDRAIDIDSLMKTAENRMYASKREYYDKLKISDGQRQPLG
;
A
#
# COMPACT_ATOMS: atom_id res chain seq x y z
N MET A 1 -9.35 -5.94 -24.21
CA MET A 1 -10.67 -5.45 -24.65
C MET A 1 -11.70 -6.03 -23.71
N LEU A 2 -12.27 -5.22 -22.82
CA LEU A 2 -13.35 -5.64 -21.90
C LEU A 2 -14.64 -5.69 -22.70
N PHE A 3 -15.32 -6.83 -22.66
CA PHE A 3 -16.60 -7.04 -23.33
C PHE A 3 -17.66 -6.20 -22.61
N ASP A 4 -18.22 -5.20 -23.28
CA ASP A 4 -19.26 -4.27 -22.81
C ASP A 4 -20.67 -4.90 -22.81
N GLY A 5 -20.79 -6.22 -22.80
CA GLY A 5 -22.07 -6.94 -22.71
C GLY A 5 -22.99 -6.84 -23.93
N LYS A 6 -22.61 -6.16 -25.01
CA LYS A 6 -23.34 -6.11 -26.27
C LYS A 6 -22.66 -6.93 -27.34
N ALA A 7 -23.35 -7.90 -27.90
CA ALA A 7 -22.87 -8.64 -29.08
C ALA A 7 -22.62 -7.65 -30.23
N PRO A 8 -21.46 -7.70 -30.90
CA PRO A 8 -21.20 -6.85 -32.07
C PRO A 8 -22.24 -7.10 -33.15
N THR A 9 -22.76 -6.03 -33.75
CA THR A 9 -23.65 -6.09 -34.89
C THR A 9 -22.91 -6.73 -36.08
N GLY A 10 -23.42 -7.86 -36.59
CA GLY A 10 -22.80 -8.61 -37.71
C GLY A 10 -22.12 -9.91 -37.31
N LEU A 11 -22.27 -10.38 -36.07
CA LEU A 11 -21.75 -11.67 -35.62
C LEU A 11 -22.58 -12.82 -36.23
N ALA A 12 -22.00 -13.54 -37.20
CA ALA A 12 -22.62 -14.70 -37.83
C ALA A 12 -22.28 -16.02 -37.13
N GLY A 13 -21.25 -16.02 -36.30
CA GLY A 13 -20.82 -17.20 -35.49
C GLY A 13 -19.68 -16.84 -34.57
N LEU A 14 -19.58 -17.57 -33.45
CA LEU A 14 -18.50 -17.44 -32.47
C LEU A 14 -18.00 -18.84 -32.14
N THR A 15 -16.69 -19.06 -32.24
CA THR A 15 -16.05 -20.27 -31.73
C THR A 15 -15.15 -19.86 -30.56
N ALA A 16 -15.39 -20.41 -29.38
CA ALA A 16 -14.65 -20.11 -28.17
C ALA A 16 -14.04 -21.36 -27.54
N ILE A 17 -12.82 -21.22 -27.03
CA ILE A 17 -12.12 -22.30 -26.30
C ILE A 17 -11.67 -21.73 -24.95
N PRO A 18 -11.96 -22.42 -23.83
CA PRO A 18 -11.47 -22.01 -22.51
C PRO A 18 -9.94 -22.15 -22.45
N LEU A 19 -9.29 -21.18 -21.85
CA LEU A 19 -7.87 -21.22 -21.48
C LEU A 19 -7.81 -21.66 -20.02
N VAL A 20 -7.27 -22.84 -19.76
CA VAL A 20 -7.17 -23.40 -18.41
C VAL A 20 -5.71 -23.55 -18.00
N ASP A 21 -5.41 -23.33 -16.72
CA ASP A 21 -4.09 -23.59 -16.16
C ASP A 21 -3.82 -25.09 -15.98
N VAL A 22 -2.62 -25.43 -15.52
CA VAL A 22 -2.22 -26.82 -15.24
C VAL A 22 -3.04 -27.47 -14.12
N GLY A 23 -3.70 -26.69 -13.29
CA GLY A 23 -4.62 -27.14 -12.23
C GLY A 23 -6.07 -27.27 -12.71
N GLY A 24 -6.37 -26.94 -13.97
CA GLY A 24 -7.72 -26.97 -14.53
C GLY A 24 -8.58 -25.72 -14.25
N SER A 25 -7.99 -24.67 -13.64
CA SER A 25 -8.71 -23.43 -13.37
C SER A 25 -8.82 -22.57 -14.63
N LEU A 26 -9.98 -21.92 -14.85
CA LEU A 26 -10.21 -21.04 -15.99
C LEU A 26 -9.40 -19.74 -15.85
N CYS A 27 -8.46 -19.52 -16.79
CA CYS A 27 -7.65 -18.30 -16.86
C CYS A 27 -8.21 -17.27 -17.86
N GLY A 28 -9.00 -17.73 -18.84
CA GLY A 28 -9.53 -16.87 -19.88
C GLY A 28 -10.30 -17.64 -20.95
N ILE A 29 -10.70 -16.94 -22.00
CA ILE A 29 -11.39 -17.51 -23.15
C ILE A 29 -10.73 -16.98 -24.42
N LEU A 30 -10.31 -17.88 -25.29
CA LEU A 30 -9.89 -17.56 -26.65
C LEU A 30 -11.09 -17.72 -27.59
N ALA A 31 -11.49 -16.62 -28.24
CA ALA A 31 -12.64 -16.63 -29.13
C ALA A 31 -12.28 -16.10 -30.53
N VAL A 32 -12.91 -16.67 -31.55
CA VAL A 32 -12.83 -16.22 -32.94
C VAL A 32 -14.22 -15.93 -33.46
N GLU A 33 -14.39 -14.72 -34.00
CA GLU A 33 -15.62 -14.27 -34.61
C GLU A 33 -15.71 -14.71 -36.06
N ASN A 34 -16.91 -15.03 -36.51
CA ASN A 34 -17.24 -15.36 -37.90
C ASN A 34 -16.26 -16.34 -38.56
N PRO A 35 -16.00 -17.51 -37.96
CA PRO A 35 -15.08 -18.47 -38.55
C PRO A 35 -15.65 -18.96 -39.88
N THR A 36 -14.90 -18.79 -40.97
CA THR A 36 -15.27 -19.37 -42.26
C THR A 36 -15.20 -20.90 -42.14
N ARG A 37 -16.21 -21.64 -42.68
CA ARG A 37 -16.35 -23.08 -42.53
C ARG A 37 -15.10 -23.86 -43.01
N GLY A 38 -14.54 -24.71 -42.15
CA GLY A 38 -13.44 -25.62 -42.41
C GLY A 38 -13.02 -26.37 -41.16
N GLU A 39 -12.95 -27.69 -41.24
CA GLU A 39 -12.66 -28.60 -40.09
C GLU A 39 -11.28 -28.39 -39.46
N GLY A 40 -10.32 -27.78 -40.17
CA GLY A 40 -8.96 -27.53 -39.66
C GLY A 40 -8.81 -26.42 -38.64
N ARG A 41 -9.81 -25.57 -38.36
CA ARG A 41 -9.68 -24.38 -37.57
C ARG A 41 -9.86 -24.57 -36.06
N CYS A 42 -10.71 -25.53 -35.68
CA CYS A 42 -10.80 -25.94 -34.28
C CYS A 42 -9.48 -26.58 -33.80
N SER A 43 -8.76 -27.28 -34.69
CA SER A 43 -7.45 -27.84 -34.36
C SER A 43 -6.39 -26.75 -34.21
N MET A 44 -6.42 -25.71 -35.04
CA MET A 44 -5.52 -24.56 -34.92
C MET A 44 -5.78 -23.77 -33.65
N LEU A 45 -7.03 -23.47 -33.29
CA LEU A 45 -7.37 -22.85 -32.03
C LEU A 45 -6.91 -23.69 -30.83
N ARG A 46 -7.09 -25.01 -30.89
CA ARG A 46 -6.60 -25.93 -29.85
C ARG A 46 -5.08 -25.94 -29.77
N SER A 47 -4.35 -25.89 -30.91
CA SER A 47 -2.89 -25.90 -30.90
C SER A 47 -2.31 -24.61 -30.27
N VAL A 48 -2.96 -23.46 -30.44
CA VAL A 48 -2.51 -22.20 -29.85
C VAL A 48 -3.04 -21.99 -28.42
N SER A 49 -4.13 -22.66 -28.02
CA SER A 49 -4.74 -22.50 -26.70
C SER A 49 -3.78 -22.83 -25.57
N TYR A 50 -2.95 -23.85 -25.74
CA TYR A 50 -1.93 -24.24 -24.76
C TYR A 50 -0.90 -23.14 -24.56
N SER A 51 -0.39 -22.55 -25.65
CA SER A 51 0.58 -21.45 -25.57
C SER A 51 -0.02 -20.20 -24.91
N PHE A 52 -1.29 -19.88 -25.20
CA PHE A 52 -2.01 -18.80 -24.55
C PHE A 52 -2.27 -19.08 -23.06
N SER A 53 -2.64 -20.32 -22.72
CA SER A 53 -2.81 -20.72 -21.30
C SER A 53 -1.50 -20.57 -20.52
N MET A 54 -0.38 -21.04 -21.09
CA MET A 54 0.94 -20.83 -20.47
C MET A 54 1.30 -19.35 -20.34
N LEU A 55 1.02 -18.53 -21.35
CA LEU A 55 1.25 -17.08 -21.28
C LEU A 55 0.42 -16.44 -20.16
N CYS A 56 -0.86 -16.74 -20.08
CA CYS A 56 -1.73 -16.26 -19.01
C CYS A 56 -1.22 -16.68 -17.64
N GLN A 57 -0.84 -17.95 -17.48
CA GLN A 57 -0.29 -18.47 -16.22
C GLN A 57 1.01 -17.77 -15.83
N ASN A 58 1.93 -17.60 -16.78
CA ASN A 58 3.18 -16.86 -16.52
C ASN A 58 2.92 -15.40 -16.14
N LEU A 59 1.99 -14.71 -16.82
CA LEU A 59 1.59 -13.35 -16.47
C LEU A 59 0.94 -13.28 -15.08
N CYS A 60 0.03 -14.19 -14.76
CA CYS A 60 -0.58 -14.25 -13.42
C CYS A 60 0.47 -14.54 -12.34
N GLY A 61 1.39 -15.46 -12.62
CA GLY A 61 2.53 -15.75 -11.73
C GLY A 61 3.43 -14.53 -11.53
N TYR A 62 3.75 -13.84 -12.59
CA TYR A 62 4.57 -12.62 -12.56
C TYR A 62 3.88 -11.49 -11.78
N ILE A 63 2.60 -11.23 -12.03
CA ILE A 63 1.80 -10.24 -11.27
C ILE A 63 1.75 -10.62 -9.79
N THR A 64 1.58 -11.90 -9.46
CA THR A 64 1.56 -12.38 -8.07
C THR A 64 2.91 -12.17 -7.37
N VAL A 65 4.01 -12.41 -8.07
CA VAL A 65 5.37 -12.18 -7.54
C VAL A 65 5.61 -10.70 -7.29
N ILE A 66 5.23 -9.83 -8.25
CA ILE A 66 5.31 -8.38 -8.08
C ILE A 66 4.47 -7.94 -6.88
N ALA A 67 3.19 -8.34 -6.82
CA ALA A 67 2.29 -7.97 -5.72
C ALA A 67 2.82 -8.42 -4.34
N LYS A 68 3.43 -9.63 -4.25
CA LYS A 68 4.10 -10.10 -3.03
C LYS A 68 5.37 -9.30 -2.71
N GLY A 69 6.06 -8.79 -3.74
CA GLY A 69 7.22 -7.91 -3.59
C GLY A 69 6.88 -6.46 -3.20
N GLU A 70 5.59 -6.10 -3.16
CA GLU A 70 5.12 -4.73 -2.87
C GLU A 70 4.54 -4.55 -1.46
N ILE A 71 4.33 -5.64 -0.73
CA ILE A 71 3.77 -5.65 0.62
C ILE A 71 4.88 -5.91 1.65
N ASP A 72 4.86 -5.17 2.75
CA ASP A 72 5.68 -5.46 3.92
C ASP A 72 5.13 -6.67 4.67
N ALA A 73 5.93 -7.74 4.76
CA ALA A 73 5.49 -9.03 5.30
C ALA A 73 5.15 -8.97 6.80
N LEU A 74 5.69 -8.00 7.54
CA LEU A 74 5.44 -7.86 8.98
C LEU A 74 4.13 -7.13 9.25
N THR A 75 3.87 -6.05 8.52
CA THR A 75 2.80 -5.09 8.82
C THR A 75 1.60 -5.19 7.89
N GLY A 76 1.75 -5.79 6.71
CA GLY A 76 0.71 -5.88 5.69
C GLY A 76 0.43 -4.55 4.95
N LEU A 77 1.18 -3.50 5.25
CA LEU A 77 1.18 -2.25 4.48
C LEU A 77 2.00 -2.40 3.20
N PHE A 78 1.90 -1.44 2.30
CA PHE A 78 2.83 -1.36 1.18
C PHE A 78 4.27 -1.16 1.68
N ASN A 79 5.23 -1.76 1.00
CA ASN A 79 6.65 -1.63 1.35
C ASN A 79 7.31 -0.47 0.59
N ARG A 80 8.62 -0.29 0.83
CA ARG A 80 9.44 0.73 0.19
C ARG A 80 9.46 0.60 -1.33
N ASN A 81 9.51 -0.62 -1.89
CA ASN A 81 9.53 -0.81 -3.35
C ASN A 81 8.25 -0.26 -3.98
N ARG A 82 7.10 -0.55 -3.37
CA ARG A 82 5.81 -0.01 -3.82
C ARG A 82 5.73 1.50 -3.68
N PHE A 83 6.24 2.05 -2.58
CA PHE A 83 6.33 3.49 -2.37
C PHE A 83 7.12 4.18 -3.49
N GLU A 84 8.34 3.70 -3.80
CA GLU A 84 9.18 4.26 -4.87
C GLU A 84 8.53 4.13 -6.26
N HIS A 85 7.80 3.04 -6.49
CA HIS A 85 7.04 2.82 -7.74
C HIS A 85 5.85 3.78 -7.87
N ASP A 86 5.12 4.06 -6.79
CA ASP A 86 3.91 4.88 -6.82
C ASP A 86 4.20 6.39 -6.85
N LEU A 87 5.33 6.84 -6.31
CA LEU A 87 5.71 8.25 -6.20
C LEU A 87 5.48 9.06 -7.48
N PRO A 88 5.93 8.63 -8.68
CA PRO A 88 5.73 9.38 -9.90
C PRO A 88 4.26 9.57 -10.29
N GLY A 89 3.39 8.64 -9.88
CA GLY A 89 1.96 8.65 -10.17
C GLY A 89 1.12 9.43 -9.17
N LEU A 90 1.66 9.73 -7.99
CA LEU A 90 0.90 10.39 -6.92
C LEU A 90 0.41 11.79 -7.28
N SER A 91 1.13 12.52 -8.15
CA SER A 91 0.69 13.84 -8.63
C SER A 91 -0.62 13.82 -9.42
N GLY A 92 -1.01 12.66 -9.95
CA GLY A 92 -2.28 12.44 -10.66
C GLY A 92 -3.32 11.67 -9.82
N ALA A 93 -3.00 11.33 -8.57
CA ALA A 93 -3.85 10.50 -7.72
C ALA A 93 -4.90 11.29 -6.92
N TYR A 94 -4.93 12.60 -7.04
CA TYR A 94 -5.86 13.49 -6.34
C TYR A 94 -6.48 14.52 -7.30
N ALA A 95 -7.71 14.97 -6.98
CA ALA A 95 -8.42 16.00 -7.76
C ALA A 95 -8.26 17.38 -7.13
N ASP A 96 -8.43 17.48 -5.81
CA ASP A 96 -8.54 18.76 -5.10
C ASP A 96 -7.42 18.98 -4.07
N SER A 97 -6.99 17.93 -3.37
CA SER A 97 -6.00 18.05 -2.30
C SER A 97 -5.23 16.77 -2.04
N LEU A 98 -4.02 16.92 -1.51
CA LEU A 98 -3.22 15.80 -1.06
C LEU A 98 -2.59 16.12 0.30
N ALA A 99 -2.72 15.19 1.24
CA ALA A 99 -1.97 15.23 2.48
C ALA A 99 -0.89 14.15 2.48
N CYS A 100 0.28 14.48 3.03
CA CYS A 100 1.33 13.54 3.38
C CYS A 100 1.47 13.49 4.90
N VAL A 101 1.48 12.28 5.46
CA VAL A 101 1.69 12.04 6.89
C VAL A 101 2.90 11.13 7.05
N TYR A 102 3.94 11.61 7.71
CA TYR A 102 5.09 10.83 8.17
C TYR A 102 4.86 10.41 9.61
N ILE A 103 5.15 9.15 9.91
CA ILE A 103 5.00 8.56 11.25
C ILE A 103 6.26 7.77 11.55
N ASP A 104 6.78 7.96 12.75
CA ASP A 104 7.90 7.19 13.30
C ASP A 104 7.49 6.59 14.64
N THR A 105 7.71 5.28 14.82
CA THR A 105 7.37 4.60 16.06
C THR A 105 8.49 4.74 17.07
N ASN A 106 8.25 5.51 18.12
CA ASN A 106 9.25 5.81 19.15
C ASN A 106 9.59 4.57 20.00
N GLY A 107 10.85 4.46 20.39
CA GLY A 107 11.29 3.44 21.35
C GLY A 107 11.42 2.03 20.80
N LEU A 108 11.37 1.81 19.47
CA LEU A 108 11.53 0.47 18.87
C LEU A 108 12.86 -0.19 19.27
N ARG A 109 13.95 0.57 19.28
CA ARG A 109 15.28 0.05 19.64
C ARG A 109 15.33 -0.38 21.10
N GLU A 110 14.79 0.43 21.99
CA GLU A 110 14.70 0.16 23.43
C GLU A 110 13.83 -1.09 23.69
N THR A 111 12.69 -1.18 23.01
CA THR A 111 11.79 -2.35 23.09
C THR A 111 12.50 -3.62 22.65
N ASN A 112 13.22 -3.56 21.51
CA ASN A 112 14.00 -4.71 21.02
C ASN A 112 15.10 -5.11 21.99
N ASN A 113 15.81 -4.16 22.58
CA ASN A 113 16.91 -4.43 23.52
C ASN A 113 16.41 -5.00 24.85
N THR A 114 15.24 -4.55 25.32
CA THR A 114 14.70 -4.93 26.62
C THR A 114 13.83 -6.18 26.57
N HIS A 115 13.01 -6.31 25.51
CA HIS A 115 11.98 -7.35 25.40
C HIS A 115 12.16 -8.29 24.19
N GLY A 116 13.24 -8.09 23.42
CA GLY A 116 13.55 -8.88 22.22
C GLY A 116 12.77 -8.47 20.97
N HIS A 117 13.22 -8.97 19.80
CA HIS A 117 12.68 -8.60 18.48
C HIS A 117 11.19 -8.91 18.32
N HIS A 118 10.66 -9.96 18.98
CA HIS A 118 9.23 -10.27 18.92
C HIS A 118 8.34 -9.15 19.50
N ALA A 119 8.83 -8.45 20.53
CA ALA A 119 8.11 -7.31 21.12
C ALA A 119 8.13 -6.10 20.18
N GLY A 120 9.26 -5.83 19.54
CA GLY A 120 9.34 -4.77 18.52
C GLY A 120 8.49 -5.08 17.29
N ASP A 121 8.47 -6.35 16.84
CA ASP A 121 7.59 -6.78 15.76
C ASP A 121 6.11 -6.58 16.10
N LYS A 122 5.73 -6.87 17.35
CA LYS A 122 4.36 -6.64 17.84
C LYS A 122 4.03 -5.15 17.83
N LEU A 123 4.92 -4.31 18.33
CA LEU A 123 4.77 -2.86 18.35
C LEU A 123 4.55 -2.30 16.93
N LEU A 124 5.30 -2.77 15.94
CA LEU A 124 5.15 -2.37 14.55
C LEU A 124 3.83 -2.86 13.93
N ARG A 125 3.41 -4.11 14.23
CA ARG A 125 2.11 -4.63 13.77
C ARG A 125 0.94 -3.87 14.38
N ASP A 126 1.00 -3.55 15.65
CA ASP A 126 -0.04 -2.80 16.35
C ASP A 126 -0.14 -1.37 15.79
N THR A 127 1.01 -0.71 15.52
CA THR A 127 1.04 0.60 14.86
C THR A 127 0.41 0.55 13.47
N ALA A 128 0.81 -0.41 12.64
CA ALA A 128 0.28 -0.56 11.28
C ALA A 128 -1.22 -0.89 11.28
N GLY A 129 -1.68 -1.72 12.22
CA GLY A 129 -3.11 -2.04 12.38
C GLY A 129 -3.96 -0.81 12.71
N GLU A 130 -3.44 0.08 13.56
CA GLU A 130 -4.14 1.35 13.86
C GLU A 130 -4.08 2.32 12.66
N ILE A 131 -2.97 2.38 11.92
CA ILE A 131 -2.90 3.15 10.67
C ILE A 131 -3.98 2.68 9.69
N GLN A 132 -4.09 1.38 9.43
CA GLN A 132 -5.10 0.81 8.54
C GLN A 132 -6.54 1.09 9.02
N ARG A 133 -6.75 1.09 10.33
CA ARG A 133 -8.07 1.35 10.93
C ARG A 133 -8.52 2.80 10.74
N TRP A 134 -7.63 3.77 11.00
CA TRP A 134 -7.94 5.20 10.99
C TRP A 134 -7.86 5.81 9.60
N PHE A 135 -6.92 5.38 8.76
CA PHE A 135 -6.66 5.93 7.44
C PHE A 135 -7.13 5.01 6.30
N LYS A 136 -8.38 4.55 6.39
CA LYS A 136 -8.99 3.74 5.32
C LYS A 136 -9.01 4.50 4.00
N GLY A 137 -8.48 3.86 2.94
CA GLY A 137 -8.41 4.47 1.60
C GLY A 137 -7.17 5.34 1.36
N ALA A 138 -6.32 5.56 2.37
CA ALA A 138 -5.02 6.18 2.16
C ALA A 138 -4.01 5.19 1.56
N TYR A 139 -3.08 5.71 0.77
CA TYR A 139 -1.90 4.97 0.37
C TYR A 139 -0.93 4.92 1.55
N SER A 140 -0.79 3.76 2.19
CA SER A 140 -0.02 3.61 3.43
C SER A 140 1.15 2.68 3.23
N TYR A 141 2.35 3.18 3.51
CA TYR A 141 3.62 2.51 3.24
C TYR A 141 4.44 2.40 4.52
N ARG A 142 5.18 1.29 4.66
CA ARG A 142 6.31 1.19 5.58
C ARG A 142 7.60 1.32 4.79
N ILE A 143 8.33 2.42 5.01
CA ILE A 143 9.52 2.78 4.20
C ILE A 143 10.84 2.50 4.91
N GLY A 144 10.82 2.32 6.22
CA GLY A 144 11.97 2.07 7.07
C GLY A 144 11.64 1.09 8.18
N GLY A 145 12.56 0.91 9.12
CA GLY A 145 12.39 0.02 10.26
C GLY A 145 11.17 0.37 11.11
N ASP A 146 11.04 1.64 11.50
CA ASP A 146 10.02 2.25 12.35
C ASP A 146 9.24 3.37 11.64
N GLU A 147 9.51 3.61 10.35
CA GLU A 147 8.97 4.72 9.58
C GLU A 147 7.84 4.32 8.65
N PHE A 148 6.75 5.08 8.70
CA PHE A 148 5.58 4.93 7.85
C PHE A 148 5.27 6.25 7.15
N VAL A 149 4.79 6.15 5.89
CA VAL A 149 4.34 7.29 5.09
C VAL A 149 2.96 7.02 4.55
N LEU A 150 2.09 8.02 4.66
CA LEU A 150 0.74 7.94 4.12
C LEU A 150 0.49 9.11 3.17
N PHE A 151 -0.18 8.82 2.06
CA PHE A 151 -0.78 9.85 1.20
C PHE A 151 -2.29 9.72 1.25
N ILE A 152 -2.95 10.83 1.54
CA ILE A 152 -4.41 10.91 1.71
C ILE A 152 -4.93 11.91 0.67
N PRO A 153 -5.52 11.40 -0.45
CA PRO A 153 -6.12 12.26 -1.45
C PRO A 153 -7.45 12.81 -1.00
N ASP A 154 -7.78 14.01 -1.47
CA ASP A 154 -9.10 14.64 -1.47
C ASP A 154 -9.81 14.66 -0.11
N MET A 155 -9.04 14.81 0.97
CA MET A 155 -9.57 14.94 2.33
C MET A 155 -9.30 16.34 2.88
N PRO A 156 -10.29 16.99 3.54
CA PRO A 156 -10.09 18.28 4.19
C PRO A 156 -8.98 18.23 5.25
N ARG A 157 -8.18 19.28 5.33
CA ARG A 157 -7.03 19.40 6.27
C ARG A 157 -7.42 19.06 7.71
N GLU A 158 -8.54 19.58 8.17
CA GLU A 158 -9.05 19.40 9.54
C GLU A 158 -9.38 17.93 9.82
N ALA A 159 -9.92 17.22 8.81
CA ALA A 159 -10.21 15.79 8.92
C ALA A 159 -8.92 14.97 9.04
N VAL A 160 -7.91 15.27 8.23
CA VAL A 160 -6.59 14.62 8.34
C VAL A 160 -5.97 14.86 9.71
N LEU A 161 -6.00 16.10 10.22
CA LEU A 161 -5.51 16.44 11.57
C LEU A 161 -6.25 15.66 12.66
N HIS A 162 -7.57 15.52 12.53
CA HIS A 162 -8.37 14.74 13.46
C HIS A 162 -7.97 13.25 13.44
N LEU A 163 -7.76 12.68 12.26
CA LEU A 163 -7.30 11.29 12.13
C LEU A 163 -5.92 11.07 12.74
N CYS A 164 -4.97 12.00 12.55
CA CYS A 164 -3.66 11.93 13.20
C CYS A 164 -3.79 11.89 14.72
N LYS A 165 -4.57 12.80 15.31
CA LYS A 165 -4.80 12.84 16.77
C LYS A 165 -5.50 11.58 17.29
N SER A 166 -6.45 11.04 16.52
CA SER A 166 -7.16 9.81 16.88
C SER A 166 -6.21 8.59 16.85
N LEU A 167 -5.34 8.53 15.86
CA LEU A 167 -4.29 7.51 15.77
C LEU A 167 -3.35 7.59 16.99
N GLU A 168 -2.81 8.80 17.29
CA GLU A 168 -1.94 9.00 18.45
C GLU A 168 -2.62 8.58 19.76
N SER A 169 -3.86 9.02 19.98
CA SER A 169 -4.62 8.68 21.20
C SER A 169 -4.88 7.17 21.31
N SER A 170 -5.20 6.53 20.19
CA SER A 170 -5.43 5.08 20.15
C SER A 170 -4.15 4.29 20.48
N LEU A 171 -3.01 4.71 19.95
CA LEU A 171 -1.72 4.06 20.21
C LEU A 171 -1.24 4.32 21.64
N ILE A 172 -1.41 5.52 22.17
CA ILE A 172 -1.10 5.83 23.58
C ILE A 172 -1.89 4.92 24.53
N SER A 173 -3.15 4.60 24.23
CA SER A 173 -3.94 3.66 25.03
C SER A 173 -3.37 2.24 25.07
N LYS A 174 -2.47 1.92 24.14
CA LYS A 174 -1.72 0.65 24.04
C LYS A 174 -0.27 0.77 24.50
N ASP A 175 0.08 1.89 25.13
CA ASP A 175 1.46 2.23 25.53
C ASP A 175 2.44 2.31 24.37
N ILE A 176 1.93 2.68 23.19
CA ILE A 176 2.71 2.89 21.97
C ILE A 176 2.76 4.39 21.67
N TYR A 177 3.97 4.92 21.54
CA TYR A 177 4.21 6.33 21.25
C TYR A 177 4.74 6.48 19.83
N ILE A 178 4.20 7.46 19.09
CA ILE A 178 4.61 7.78 17.73
C ILE A 178 4.95 9.26 17.61
N SER A 179 5.81 9.60 16.67
CA SER A 179 6.06 10.97 16.23
C SER A 179 5.42 11.18 14.88
N VAL A 180 4.60 12.22 14.77
CA VAL A 180 3.80 12.46 13.56
C VAL A 180 4.15 13.81 12.97
N GLY A 181 4.35 13.84 11.66
CA GLY A 181 4.44 15.06 10.86
C GLY A 181 3.46 15.01 9.69
N MET A 182 2.63 16.02 9.56
CA MET A 182 1.64 16.13 8.50
C MET A 182 1.82 17.41 7.71
N HIS A 183 1.77 17.29 6.37
CA HIS A 183 1.60 18.42 5.47
C HIS A 183 0.44 18.18 4.53
N TRP A 184 -0.35 19.23 4.29
CA TRP A 184 -1.53 19.23 3.45
C TRP A 184 -1.45 20.36 2.43
N SER A 185 -1.87 20.10 1.19
CA SER A 185 -1.94 21.09 0.12
C SER A 185 -3.22 20.94 -0.70
N ASP A 186 -3.81 22.06 -1.07
CA ASP A 186 -4.98 22.18 -1.96
C ASP A 186 -4.59 22.52 -3.41
N ARG A 187 -3.30 22.46 -3.74
CA ARG A 187 -2.77 22.81 -5.06
C ARG A 187 -1.87 21.73 -5.59
N ALA A 188 -1.64 21.73 -6.91
CA ALA A 188 -0.59 20.96 -7.49
C ALA A 188 0.74 21.36 -6.83
N ILE A 189 1.23 20.50 -5.96
CA ILE A 189 2.48 20.68 -5.25
C ILE A 189 3.46 19.63 -5.73
N ASP A 190 4.72 20.00 -5.73
CA ASP A 190 5.78 19.03 -5.85
C ASP A 190 5.73 18.02 -4.69
N ILE A 191 5.60 16.74 -5.02
CA ILE A 191 5.47 15.65 -4.06
C ILE A 191 6.68 15.61 -3.10
N ASP A 192 7.88 15.90 -3.60
CA ASP A 192 9.10 15.92 -2.81
C ASP A 192 9.03 17.03 -1.75
N SER A 193 8.53 18.21 -2.11
CA SER A 193 8.31 19.31 -1.15
C SER A 193 7.25 18.98 -0.10
N LEU A 194 6.16 18.31 -0.51
CA LEU A 194 5.09 17.84 0.38
C LEU A 194 5.66 16.88 1.43
N MET A 195 6.39 15.88 0.96
CA MET A 195 7.03 14.86 1.80
C MET A 195 8.06 15.46 2.74
N LYS A 196 9.00 16.26 2.22
CA LYS A 196 10.05 16.89 3.01
C LYS A 196 9.50 17.75 4.14
N THR A 197 8.40 18.45 3.88
CA THR A 197 7.75 19.28 4.92
C THR A 197 7.11 18.41 6.00
N ALA A 198 6.43 17.31 5.62
CA ALA A 198 5.85 16.36 6.56
C ALA A 198 6.95 15.68 7.40
N GLU A 199 8.01 15.21 6.76
CA GLU A 199 9.16 14.58 7.41
C GLU A 199 9.82 15.51 8.44
N ASN A 200 10.09 16.77 8.08
CA ASN A 200 10.67 17.77 9.00
C ASN A 200 9.79 17.99 10.24
N ARG A 201 8.46 17.98 10.07
CA ARG A 201 7.52 18.09 11.19
C ARG A 201 7.55 16.85 12.09
N MET A 202 7.66 15.67 11.50
CA MET A 202 7.83 14.42 12.26
C MET A 202 9.12 14.45 13.08
N TYR A 203 10.25 14.87 12.50
CA TYR A 203 11.50 15.01 13.25
C TYR A 203 11.42 16.04 14.38
N ALA A 204 10.67 17.14 14.19
CA ALA A 204 10.41 18.09 15.26
C ALA A 204 9.62 17.44 16.41
N SER A 205 8.53 16.71 16.09
CA SER A 205 7.74 15.94 17.05
C SER A 205 8.60 14.91 17.79
N LYS A 206 9.48 14.19 17.08
CA LYS A 206 10.39 13.19 17.65
C LYS A 206 11.36 13.83 18.68
N ARG A 207 11.92 14.98 18.35
CA ARG A 207 12.79 15.72 19.28
C ARG A 207 12.04 16.12 20.56
N GLU A 208 10.83 16.69 20.41
CA GLU A 208 10.00 17.06 21.57
C GLU A 208 9.67 15.85 22.47
N TYR A 209 9.40 14.69 21.88
CA TYR A 209 9.15 13.46 22.63
C TYR A 209 10.35 13.06 23.49
N TYR A 210 11.55 12.99 22.90
CA TYR A 210 12.77 12.61 23.63
C TYR A 210 13.24 13.67 24.64
N ASP A 211 13.02 14.94 24.38
CA ASP A 211 13.34 16.01 25.34
C ASP A 211 12.43 15.94 26.58
N LYS A 212 11.15 15.63 26.39
CA LYS A 212 10.22 15.39 27.53
C LYS A 212 10.64 14.17 28.36
N LEU A 213 11.09 13.09 27.74
CA LEU A 213 11.59 11.91 28.46
C LEU A 213 12.82 12.22 29.30
N LYS A 214 13.81 12.96 28.77
CA LYS A 214 15.01 13.36 29.52
C LYS A 214 14.67 14.19 30.75
N ILE A 215 13.69 15.09 30.65
CA ILE A 215 13.23 15.91 31.78
C ILE A 215 12.57 15.03 32.83
N SER A 216 11.75 14.05 32.45
CA SER A 216 11.07 13.13 33.38
C SER A 216 12.07 12.23 34.11
N ASP A 217 13.10 11.75 33.43
CA ASP A 217 14.15 10.90 34.04
C ASP A 217 15.08 11.70 34.96
N GLY A 218 15.40 12.94 34.59
CA GLY A 218 16.19 13.85 35.45
C GLY A 218 15.47 14.24 36.74
N GLN A 219 14.14 14.22 36.76
CA GLN A 219 13.32 14.48 37.97
C GLN A 219 13.17 13.26 38.91
N ARG A 220 13.55 12.05 38.43
CA ARG A 220 13.49 10.79 39.19
C ARG A 220 14.80 10.43 39.90
N GLN A 221 15.83 11.27 39.84
CA GLN A 221 17.02 11.04 40.66
C GLN A 221 16.66 11.30 42.14
N PRO A 222 16.76 10.29 43.02
CA PRO A 222 16.53 10.52 44.44
C PRO A 222 17.56 11.50 44.99
N LEU A 223 17.08 12.52 45.70
CA LEU A 223 17.90 13.28 46.65
C LEU A 223 18.50 12.26 47.61
N GLY A 224 19.78 11.90 47.41
CA GLY A 224 20.58 11.10 48.34
C GLY A 224 20.89 11.82 49.61
#